data_c233b3b0c12fb06721173f8b6c7282f1
#
_entry.id   c233b3b0c12fb06721173f8b6c7282f1
#
_cell.length_a   1.000
_cell.length_b   1.000
_cell.length_c   1.000
_cell.angle_alpha   90.00
_cell.angle_beta   90.00
_cell.angle_gamma   90.00
#
_symmetry.space_group_name_H-M   'P 1'
#
loop_
_entity.id
_entity.type
_entity.pdbx_description
1 polymer ?
#
loop_
_entity_poly.entity_id
_entity_poly.type
_entity_poly.pdbx_seq_one_letter_code
_entity_poly.pdbx_strand_id
1 'polypeptide(L)'
;MCDGIEYIEFSRISPDGENGFPGDLDVRVTFSLDNNMLCIRYEAESNKDTAVNMTNHSYFNIDGFDSGVILEHRLKVNADRMSEKDNVCRPTGIIYEVKGSVLDLSDGPKIKERIDSPHPQLQMFGGYGHNYIISDDAPSINYKGRELKEHCVYSSDKRSLSIYSDKPCIQVYTANLIGGHAPFKNNTEVIRRSAVALEPQYEPNACNEGKYILHVGEKYEHVSLYRFEKNNLLNKYYHILAS
;
A
#
# COMPACT_ATOMS: atom_id res chain seq x y z
N MET A 1 -4.14 17.65 14.43
CA MET A 1 -3.44 17.50 15.72
C MET A 1 -3.76 16.12 16.26
N CYS A 2 -2.76 15.41 16.79
CA CYS A 2 -2.97 14.10 17.40
C CYS A 2 -3.48 14.30 18.84
N ASP A 3 -4.73 14.74 19.00
CA ASP A 3 -5.32 15.17 20.28
C ASP A 3 -5.12 14.10 21.37
N GLY A 4 -4.09 14.29 22.22
CA GLY A 4 -3.77 13.42 23.34
C GLY A 4 -3.09 12.08 22.99
N ILE A 5 -2.73 11.82 21.73
CA ILE A 5 -2.03 10.61 21.29
C ILE A 5 -0.55 10.94 21.11
N GLU A 6 0.32 10.11 21.67
CA GLU A 6 1.77 10.22 21.45
C GLU A 6 2.11 9.98 19.97
N TYR A 7 3.06 10.74 19.45
CA TYR A 7 3.49 10.62 18.08
C TYR A 7 5.01 10.82 17.93
N ILE A 8 5.54 10.35 16.81
CA ILE A 8 6.91 10.63 16.36
C ILE A 8 6.80 11.36 15.03
N GLU A 9 7.46 12.52 14.92
CA GLU A 9 7.54 13.28 13.68
C GLU A 9 8.98 13.25 13.15
N PHE A 10 9.08 13.00 11.85
CA PHE A 10 10.30 13.18 11.07
C PHE A 10 10.10 14.35 10.13
N SER A 11 11.04 15.28 10.11
CA SER A 11 11.03 16.41 9.19
C SER A 11 12.35 16.56 8.45
N ARG A 12 12.26 17.06 7.22
CA ARG A 12 13.41 17.32 6.37
C ARG A 12 13.06 18.38 5.32
N ILE A 13 14.04 19.20 4.96
CA ILE A 13 13.99 19.99 3.72
C ILE A 13 14.75 19.22 2.64
N SER A 14 14.05 18.84 1.55
CA SER A 14 14.66 18.35 0.32
C SER A 14 15.00 19.58 -0.52
N PRO A 15 16.30 19.86 -0.80
CA PRO A 15 16.72 21.09 -1.46
C PRO A 15 16.35 21.11 -2.95
N ASP A 16 16.21 22.30 -3.51
CA ASP A 16 15.95 22.51 -4.95
C ASP A 16 16.90 21.70 -5.84
N GLY A 17 16.33 20.94 -6.76
CA GLY A 17 17.07 20.08 -7.68
C GLY A 17 17.47 18.70 -7.12
N GLU A 18 17.16 18.37 -5.88
CA GLU A 18 17.41 17.02 -5.36
C GLU A 18 16.64 15.98 -6.19
N ASN A 19 17.38 14.98 -6.70
CA ASN A 19 16.84 13.95 -7.62
C ASN A 19 16.13 14.52 -8.88
N GLY A 20 16.40 15.76 -9.25
CA GLY A 20 15.80 16.44 -10.40
C GLY A 20 14.47 17.14 -10.12
N PHE A 21 13.95 17.11 -8.90
CA PHE A 21 12.70 17.79 -8.54
C PHE A 21 12.95 19.28 -8.24
N PRO A 22 12.07 20.20 -8.75
CA PRO A 22 12.21 21.63 -8.50
C PRO A 22 11.73 22.03 -7.10
N GLY A 23 12.37 23.05 -6.55
CA GLY A 23 11.99 23.70 -5.30
C GLY A 23 12.55 23.05 -4.04
N ASP A 24 12.69 23.85 -2.99
CA ASP A 24 12.89 23.33 -1.64
C ASP A 24 11.56 22.77 -1.16
N LEU A 25 11.54 21.50 -0.78
CA LEU A 25 10.36 20.82 -0.26
C LEU A 25 10.53 20.58 1.26
N ASP A 26 9.75 21.30 2.08
CA ASP A 26 9.64 21.03 3.52
C ASP A 26 8.71 19.83 3.73
N VAL A 27 9.24 18.71 4.18
CA VAL A 27 8.51 17.44 4.35
C VAL A 27 8.38 17.12 5.82
N ARG A 28 7.18 16.69 6.24
CA ARG A 28 6.92 16.13 7.57
C ARG A 28 6.14 14.84 7.46
N VAL A 29 6.58 13.84 8.20
CA VAL A 29 5.90 12.55 8.31
C VAL A 29 5.70 12.24 9.78
N THR A 30 4.44 12.13 10.19
CA THR A 30 4.06 11.88 11.58
C THR A 30 3.52 10.47 11.71
N PHE A 31 4.05 9.73 12.67
CA PHE A 31 3.58 8.40 13.06
C PHE A 31 2.91 8.48 14.43
N SER A 32 1.69 7.98 14.55
CA SER A 32 1.01 7.83 15.83
C SER A 32 0.32 6.49 15.94
N LEU A 33 0.24 5.94 17.16
CA LEU A 33 -0.40 4.66 17.43
C LEU A 33 -1.60 4.88 18.34
N ASP A 34 -2.79 4.58 17.83
CA ASP A 34 -4.05 4.62 18.57
C ASP A 34 -4.61 3.20 18.67
N ASN A 35 -4.46 2.57 19.86
CA ASN A 35 -4.78 1.17 20.06
C ASN A 35 -4.06 0.25 19.04
N ASN A 36 -4.81 -0.37 18.15
CA ASN A 36 -4.31 -1.25 17.09
C ASN A 36 -4.19 -0.57 15.71
N MET A 37 -4.30 0.75 15.66
CA MET A 37 -4.19 1.55 14.44
C MET A 37 -2.91 2.38 14.43
N LEU A 38 -2.03 2.10 13.48
CA LEU A 38 -0.91 2.98 13.15
C LEU A 38 -1.41 4.02 12.14
N CYS A 39 -1.36 5.29 12.52
CA CYS A 39 -1.65 6.42 11.64
C CYS A 39 -0.34 7.00 11.11
N ILE A 40 -0.22 7.16 9.80
CA ILE A 40 0.88 7.85 9.14
C ILE A 40 0.28 9.06 8.41
N ARG A 41 0.71 10.26 8.81
CA ARG A 41 0.34 11.51 8.16
C ARG A 41 1.54 12.06 7.41
N TYR A 42 1.32 12.47 6.18
CA TYR A 42 2.31 13.08 5.29
C TYR A 42 1.92 14.52 5.04
N GLU A 43 2.85 15.44 5.21
CA GLU A 43 2.67 16.85 4.93
C GLU A 43 3.88 17.37 4.15
N ALA A 44 3.64 18.26 3.19
CA ALA A 44 4.72 18.97 2.52
C ALA A 44 4.25 20.31 1.96
N GLU A 45 5.20 21.27 1.89
CA GLU A 45 5.05 22.56 1.24
C GLU A 45 6.31 22.83 0.40
N SER A 46 6.14 23.50 -0.74
CA SER A 46 7.26 23.79 -1.65
C SER A 46 7.29 25.28 -2.03
N ASN A 47 8.51 25.80 -2.26
CA ASN A 47 8.71 27.15 -2.79
C ASN A 47 8.69 27.23 -4.32
N LYS A 48 8.50 26.08 -5.02
CA LYS A 48 8.24 25.96 -6.46
C LYS A 48 7.21 24.87 -6.73
N ASP A 49 6.55 24.94 -7.87
CA ASP A 49 5.68 23.85 -8.33
C ASP A 49 6.49 22.58 -8.50
N THR A 50 6.05 21.48 -7.85
CA THR A 50 6.81 20.23 -7.85
C THR A 50 5.88 19.01 -7.70
N ALA A 51 6.35 17.85 -8.14
CA ALA A 51 5.62 16.60 -7.95
C ALA A 51 5.89 16.02 -6.55
N VAL A 52 4.81 15.64 -5.83
CA VAL A 52 4.92 14.99 -4.52
C VAL A 52 4.01 13.76 -4.48
N ASN A 53 4.59 12.59 -4.22
CA ASN A 53 3.84 11.35 -4.06
C ASN A 53 4.48 10.47 -2.99
N MET A 54 4.22 10.78 -1.72
CA MET A 54 4.78 10.05 -0.59
C MET A 54 3.93 8.83 -0.25
N THR A 55 4.59 7.73 0.12
CA THR A 55 3.96 6.51 0.62
C THR A 55 4.83 5.83 1.67
N ASN A 56 4.31 4.79 2.31
CA ASN A 56 5.07 3.89 3.18
C ASN A 56 5.37 2.58 2.44
N HIS A 57 6.64 2.24 2.29
CA HIS A 57 7.08 1.04 1.58
C HIS A 57 7.50 -0.08 2.55
N SER A 58 6.77 -0.24 3.64
CA SER A 58 6.99 -1.37 4.55
C SER A 58 6.63 -2.70 3.89
N TYR A 59 7.45 -3.72 4.12
CA TYR A 59 7.20 -5.09 3.70
C TYR A 59 6.55 -5.86 4.84
N PHE A 60 5.33 -6.32 4.64
CA PHE A 60 4.55 -7.02 5.66
C PHE A 60 4.59 -8.53 5.45
N ASN A 61 4.97 -9.28 6.49
CA ASN A 61 4.58 -10.65 6.70
C ASN A 61 3.85 -10.70 8.04
N ILE A 62 2.52 -10.85 7.97
CA ILE A 62 1.65 -10.68 9.14
C ILE A 62 1.80 -11.81 10.17
N ASP A 63 2.40 -12.94 9.79
CA ASP A 63 2.71 -14.03 10.70
C ASP A 63 4.11 -13.93 11.33
N GLY A 64 4.93 -12.99 10.88
CA GLY A 64 6.26 -12.69 11.35
C GLY A 64 7.31 -12.76 10.23
N PHE A 65 8.42 -12.02 10.40
CA PHE A 65 9.48 -11.91 9.38
C PHE A 65 10.20 -13.25 9.13
N ASP A 66 10.08 -14.21 10.04
CA ASP A 66 10.69 -15.54 10.00
C ASP A 66 9.69 -16.66 9.66
N SER A 67 8.47 -16.32 9.29
CA SER A 67 7.41 -17.29 8.98
C SER A 67 7.44 -17.85 7.55
N GLY A 68 8.43 -17.44 6.74
CA GLY A 68 8.60 -17.90 5.36
C GLY A 68 7.77 -17.10 4.34
N VAL A 69 7.22 -17.79 3.34
CA VAL A 69 6.51 -17.15 2.23
C VAL A 69 5.04 -16.83 2.57
N ILE A 70 4.51 -15.78 1.92
CA ILE A 70 3.15 -15.28 2.16
C ILE A 70 2.08 -15.95 1.26
N LEU A 71 2.40 -17.04 0.58
CA LEU A 71 1.54 -17.63 -0.45
C LEU A 71 0.19 -18.14 0.08
N GLU A 72 0.13 -18.57 1.35
CA GLU A 72 -1.12 -19.00 2.01
C GLU A 72 -1.94 -17.82 2.56
N HIS A 73 -1.38 -16.61 2.62
CA HIS A 73 -2.11 -15.44 3.06
C HIS A 73 -3.11 -15.00 2.00
N ARG A 74 -4.16 -14.29 2.43
CA ARG A 74 -5.19 -13.72 1.57
C ARG A 74 -4.95 -12.24 1.38
N LEU A 75 -5.22 -11.75 0.18
CA LEU A 75 -5.16 -10.34 -0.13
C LEU A 75 -6.44 -9.92 -0.86
N LYS A 76 -7.24 -9.09 -0.20
CA LYS A 76 -8.36 -8.38 -0.79
C LYS A 76 -7.94 -6.96 -1.14
N VAL A 77 -8.26 -6.48 -2.33
CA VAL A 77 -8.06 -5.09 -2.75
C VAL A 77 -9.39 -4.55 -3.26
N ASN A 78 -9.85 -3.42 -2.73
CA ASN A 78 -11.10 -2.80 -3.12
C ASN A 78 -10.91 -1.93 -4.38
N ALA A 79 -10.59 -2.60 -5.49
CA ALA A 79 -10.34 -1.98 -6.79
C ALA A 79 -10.89 -2.83 -7.92
N ASP A 80 -11.39 -2.18 -8.95
CA ASP A 80 -11.88 -2.78 -10.20
C ASP A 80 -10.96 -2.50 -11.39
N ARG A 81 -9.96 -1.63 -11.22
CA ARG A 81 -9.02 -1.20 -12.26
C ARG A 81 -7.59 -1.18 -11.75
N MET A 82 -6.65 -1.34 -12.66
CA MET A 82 -5.21 -1.21 -12.40
C MET A 82 -4.47 -0.55 -13.55
N SER A 83 -3.31 0.04 -13.25
CA SER A 83 -2.41 0.60 -14.27
C SER A 83 -1.58 -0.51 -14.91
N GLU A 84 -1.55 -0.54 -16.26
CA GLU A 84 -0.64 -1.40 -17.00
C GLU A 84 0.81 -0.94 -16.86
N LYS A 85 1.73 -1.92 -16.86
CA LYS A 85 3.17 -1.66 -16.93
C LYS A 85 3.78 -2.32 -18.17
N ASP A 86 4.80 -1.67 -18.73
CA ASP A 86 5.65 -2.25 -19.76
C ASP A 86 6.71 -3.21 -19.16
N ASN A 87 7.51 -3.84 -20.03
CA ASN A 87 8.53 -4.82 -19.65
C ASN A 87 9.70 -4.27 -18.82
N VAL A 88 9.77 -2.96 -18.62
CA VAL A 88 10.76 -2.29 -17.75
C VAL A 88 10.09 -1.57 -16.56
N CYS A 89 8.89 -2.01 -16.18
CA CYS A 89 8.11 -1.54 -15.04
C CYS A 89 7.57 -0.10 -15.16
N ARG A 90 7.51 0.50 -16.34
CA ARG A 90 6.95 1.83 -16.52
C ARG A 90 5.45 1.76 -16.80
N PRO A 91 4.64 2.65 -16.21
CA PRO A 91 3.24 2.78 -16.59
C PRO A 91 3.11 3.13 -18.07
N THR A 92 2.22 2.43 -18.78
CA THR A 92 1.95 2.68 -20.21
C THR A 92 0.88 3.76 -20.44
N GLY A 93 0.15 4.14 -19.38
CA GLY A 93 -1.04 4.98 -19.46
C GLY A 93 -2.33 4.17 -19.71
N ILE A 94 -2.23 2.89 -20.00
CA ILE A 94 -3.39 2.01 -20.18
C ILE A 94 -3.92 1.57 -18.80
N ILE A 95 -5.23 1.60 -18.65
CA ILE A 95 -5.93 1.12 -17.46
C ILE A 95 -6.66 -0.17 -17.82
N TYR A 96 -6.40 -1.23 -17.07
CA TYR A 96 -7.09 -2.51 -17.16
C TYR A 96 -8.27 -2.57 -16.20
N GLU A 97 -9.41 -3.07 -16.69
CA GLU A 97 -10.48 -3.61 -15.85
C GLU A 97 -10.04 -4.99 -15.34
N VAL A 98 -9.96 -5.16 -14.01
CA VAL A 98 -9.45 -6.41 -13.41
C VAL A 98 -10.55 -7.42 -13.12
N LYS A 99 -11.82 -6.99 -13.07
CA LYS A 99 -12.97 -7.79 -12.64
C LYS A 99 -13.07 -9.11 -13.42
N GLY A 100 -13.12 -10.22 -12.68
CA GLY A 100 -13.23 -11.56 -13.24
C GLY A 100 -11.94 -12.11 -13.87
N SER A 101 -10.84 -11.37 -13.79
CA SER A 101 -9.51 -11.83 -14.24
C SER A 101 -8.68 -12.37 -13.08
N VAL A 102 -7.51 -12.91 -13.38
CA VAL A 102 -6.53 -13.34 -12.36
C VAL A 102 -5.89 -12.17 -11.61
N LEU A 103 -6.10 -10.95 -12.09
CA LEU A 103 -5.67 -9.71 -11.45
C LEU A 103 -6.73 -9.15 -10.48
N ASP A 104 -7.96 -9.70 -10.52
CA ASP A 104 -9.02 -9.32 -9.60
C ASP A 104 -8.72 -9.85 -8.19
N LEU A 105 -8.55 -8.96 -7.25
CA LEU A 105 -8.29 -9.28 -5.84
C LEU A 105 -9.49 -8.92 -4.94
N SER A 106 -10.62 -8.52 -5.51
CA SER A 106 -11.79 -8.01 -4.75
C SER A 106 -12.44 -9.07 -3.86
N ASP A 107 -12.33 -10.36 -4.21
CA ASP A 107 -12.84 -11.50 -3.45
C ASP A 107 -11.89 -12.02 -2.35
N GLY A 108 -10.68 -11.45 -2.24
CA GLY A 108 -9.69 -11.83 -1.23
C GLY A 108 -9.14 -13.24 -1.40
N PRO A 109 -8.63 -13.62 -2.60
CA PRO A 109 -8.06 -14.94 -2.83
C PRO A 109 -6.80 -15.16 -1.98
N LYS A 110 -6.41 -16.41 -1.77
CA LYS A 110 -5.05 -16.71 -1.36
C LYS A 110 -4.09 -16.28 -2.46
N ILE A 111 -2.96 -15.69 -2.07
CA ILE A 111 -1.97 -15.17 -3.02
C ILE A 111 -1.52 -16.26 -4.01
N LYS A 112 -1.30 -17.50 -3.53
CA LYS A 112 -0.89 -18.64 -4.37
C LYS A 112 -1.89 -19.00 -5.47
N GLU A 113 -3.17 -18.71 -5.32
CA GLU A 113 -4.22 -19.15 -6.23
C GLU A 113 -4.10 -18.50 -7.62
N ARG A 114 -3.50 -17.30 -7.69
CA ARG A 114 -3.47 -16.49 -8.92
C ARG A 114 -2.08 -15.97 -9.30
N ILE A 115 -1.14 -15.90 -8.36
CA ILE A 115 0.17 -15.22 -8.54
C ILE A 115 1.03 -15.82 -9.67
N ASP A 116 0.93 -17.12 -9.93
CA ASP A 116 1.69 -17.84 -10.96
C ASP A 116 0.88 -18.05 -12.25
N SER A 117 -0.26 -17.37 -12.41
CA SER A 117 -1.05 -17.40 -13.64
C SER A 117 -0.22 -16.98 -14.87
N PRO A 118 -0.49 -17.56 -16.07
CA PRO A 118 0.19 -17.19 -17.30
C PRO A 118 -0.17 -15.81 -17.85
N HIS A 119 -0.85 -14.95 -17.07
CA HIS A 119 -1.19 -13.61 -17.48
C HIS A 119 0.08 -12.76 -17.69
N PRO A 120 0.25 -12.04 -18.83
CA PRO A 120 1.47 -11.31 -19.16
C PRO A 120 1.96 -10.36 -18.04
N GLN A 121 1.06 -9.60 -17.42
CA GLN A 121 1.41 -8.69 -16.33
C GLN A 121 1.99 -9.42 -15.10
N LEU A 122 1.52 -10.62 -14.76
CA LEU A 122 2.06 -11.40 -13.64
C LEU A 122 3.39 -12.07 -14.01
N GLN A 123 3.50 -12.62 -15.22
CA GLN A 123 4.72 -13.29 -15.71
C GLN A 123 5.90 -12.32 -15.79
N MET A 124 5.66 -11.10 -16.24
CA MET A 124 6.67 -10.07 -16.43
C MET A 124 7.44 -9.75 -15.15
N PHE A 125 6.76 -9.78 -13.99
CA PHE A 125 7.35 -9.43 -12.69
C PHE A 125 7.42 -10.62 -11.72
N GLY A 126 7.03 -11.78 -12.18
CA GLY A 126 7.00 -13.01 -11.38
C GLY A 126 5.98 -12.95 -10.23
N GLY A 127 4.91 -12.19 -10.36
CA GLY A 127 3.85 -12.00 -9.40
C GLY A 127 3.26 -10.58 -9.40
N TYR A 128 2.55 -10.21 -8.35
CA TYR A 128 1.97 -8.87 -8.25
C TYR A 128 3.05 -7.81 -8.07
N GLY A 129 2.91 -6.70 -8.78
CA GLY A 129 3.76 -5.51 -8.73
C GLY A 129 3.03 -4.34 -9.39
N HIS A 130 1.74 -4.11 -9.05
CA HIS A 130 0.83 -3.29 -9.82
C HIS A 130 0.15 -2.22 -8.96
N ASN A 131 -0.14 -1.09 -9.58
CA ASN A 131 -0.92 -0.02 -8.99
C ASN A 131 -2.41 -0.25 -9.28
N TYR A 132 -3.19 -0.46 -8.21
CA TYR A 132 -4.64 -0.63 -8.24
C TYR A 132 -5.32 0.69 -7.96
N ILE A 133 -6.36 1.03 -8.74
CA ILE A 133 -7.18 2.22 -8.59
C ILE A 133 -8.37 1.88 -7.71
N ILE A 134 -8.47 2.53 -6.57
CA ILE A 134 -9.51 2.22 -5.56
C ILE A 134 -10.88 2.60 -6.09
N SER A 135 -11.83 1.66 -5.96
CA SER A 135 -13.20 1.83 -6.42
C SER A 135 -13.92 2.95 -5.65
N ASP A 136 -14.83 3.65 -6.33
CA ASP A 136 -15.56 4.75 -5.71
C ASP A 136 -16.49 4.28 -4.59
N ASP A 137 -17.00 3.05 -4.68
CA ASP A 137 -17.85 2.37 -3.72
C ASP A 137 -17.07 1.56 -2.66
N ALA A 138 -15.75 1.68 -2.60
CA ALA A 138 -14.94 1.03 -1.58
C ALA A 138 -15.43 1.45 -0.18
N PRO A 139 -15.50 0.50 0.79
CA PRO A 139 -15.87 0.82 2.16
C PRO A 139 -15.01 1.96 2.72
N SER A 140 -15.58 2.83 3.53
CA SER A 140 -14.84 3.94 4.14
C SER A 140 -15.09 4.03 5.64
N ILE A 141 -14.18 4.73 6.33
CA ILE A 141 -14.31 5.11 7.73
C ILE A 141 -14.10 6.61 7.88
N ASN A 142 -14.75 7.22 8.88
CA ASN A 142 -14.40 8.58 9.28
C ASN A 142 -13.34 8.52 10.38
N TYR A 143 -12.16 9.05 10.10
CA TYR A 143 -11.08 9.18 11.07
C TYR A 143 -10.78 10.65 11.32
N LYS A 144 -11.13 11.14 12.51
CA LYS A 144 -10.92 12.53 12.95
C LYS A 144 -11.45 13.58 11.94
N GLY A 145 -12.64 13.34 11.39
CA GLY A 145 -13.28 14.23 10.43
C GLY A 145 -12.86 14.04 8.97
N ARG A 146 -11.91 13.12 8.68
CA ARG A 146 -11.48 12.78 7.32
C ARG A 146 -12.06 11.44 6.92
N GLU A 147 -12.66 11.36 5.75
CA GLU A 147 -13.09 10.11 5.15
C GLU A 147 -11.90 9.39 4.52
N LEU A 148 -11.69 8.12 4.91
CA LEU A 148 -10.62 7.27 4.40
C LEU A 148 -11.23 6.01 3.84
N LYS A 149 -10.96 5.69 2.57
CA LYS A 149 -11.41 4.46 1.91
C LYS A 149 -10.56 3.26 2.34
N GLU A 150 -11.19 2.10 2.52
CA GLU A 150 -10.48 0.83 2.70
C GLU A 150 -9.85 0.43 1.38
N HIS A 151 -8.53 0.46 1.29
CA HIS A 151 -7.80 0.07 0.10
C HIS A 151 -7.67 -1.44 -0.01
N CYS A 152 -7.29 -2.08 1.09
CA CYS A 152 -7.08 -3.53 1.10
C CYS A 152 -7.22 -4.14 2.49
N VAL A 153 -7.43 -5.45 2.50
CA VAL A 153 -7.31 -6.31 3.68
C VAL A 153 -6.34 -7.44 3.36
N TYR A 154 -5.21 -7.48 4.08
CA TYR A 154 -4.23 -8.55 4.02
C TYR A 154 -4.34 -9.41 5.26
N SER A 155 -4.49 -10.73 5.11
CA SER A 155 -4.79 -11.60 6.26
C SER A 155 -4.16 -12.99 6.15
N SER A 156 -3.87 -13.55 7.31
CA SER A 156 -3.59 -14.97 7.56
C SER A 156 -4.73 -15.58 8.38
N ASP A 157 -4.59 -16.83 8.78
CA ASP A 157 -5.54 -17.45 9.72
C ASP A 157 -5.46 -16.82 11.13
N LYS A 158 -4.35 -16.16 11.46
CA LYS A 158 -4.08 -15.64 12.81
C LYS A 158 -4.32 -14.14 12.94
N ARG A 159 -4.08 -13.36 11.89
CA ARG A 159 -4.08 -11.89 11.93
C ARG A 159 -4.60 -11.29 10.65
N SER A 160 -5.01 -10.03 10.73
CA SER A 160 -5.30 -9.20 9.57
C SER A 160 -4.71 -7.80 9.70
N LEU A 161 -4.44 -7.20 8.55
CA LEU A 161 -4.04 -5.81 8.37
C LEU A 161 -5.01 -5.19 7.36
N SER A 162 -5.79 -4.20 7.79
CA SER A 162 -6.61 -3.37 6.90
C SER A 162 -5.92 -2.02 6.71
N ILE A 163 -5.87 -1.54 5.47
CA ILE A 163 -5.28 -0.24 5.12
C ILE A 163 -6.37 0.68 4.60
N TYR A 164 -6.45 1.86 5.21
CA TYR A 164 -7.36 2.95 4.83
C TYR A 164 -6.54 4.18 4.44
N SER A 165 -6.95 4.87 3.39
CA SER A 165 -6.28 6.10 2.99
C SER A 165 -7.21 7.03 2.19
N ASP A 166 -6.83 8.30 2.10
CA ASP A 166 -7.41 9.30 1.21
C ASP A 166 -6.71 9.39 -0.15
N LYS A 167 -5.75 8.48 -0.41
CA LYS A 167 -5.11 8.34 -1.74
C LYS A 167 -6.03 7.60 -2.71
N PRO A 168 -5.95 7.87 -4.04
CA PRO A 168 -6.80 7.22 -5.02
C PRO A 168 -6.37 5.79 -5.38
N CYS A 169 -5.12 5.41 -5.08
CA CYS A 169 -4.55 4.15 -5.52
C CYS A 169 -3.77 3.45 -4.41
N ILE A 170 -3.52 2.15 -4.64
CA ILE A 170 -2.57 1.37 -3.84
C ILE A 170 -1.64 0.56 -4.75
N GLN A 171 -0.33 0.68 -4.54
CA GLN A 171 0.63 -0.25 -5.11
C GLN A 171 0.66 -1.53 -4.28
N VAL A 172 0.56 -2.66 -4.96
CA VAL A 172 0.69 -4.01 -4.37
C VAL A 172 1.93 -4.66 -4.94
N TYR A 173 2.89 -5.04 -4.08
CA TYR A 173 4.11 -5.71 -4.51
C TYR A 173 4.42 -6.92 -3.62
N THR A 174 4.41 -8.12 -4.19
CA THR A 174 4.58 -9.39 -3.47
C THR A 174 6.04 -9.83 -3.34
N ALA A 175 6.97 -8.89 -3.23
CA ALA A 175 8.39 -9.15 -3.00
C ALA A 175 8.99 -10.19 -3.98
N ASN A 176 8.66 -10.07 -5.28
CA ASN A 176 8.99 -11.06 -6.29
C ASN A 176 10.48 -11.10 -6.65
N LEU A 177 11.18 -9.97 -6.49
CA LEU A 177 12.59 -9.80 -6.84
C LEU A 177 13.49 -9.66 -5.61
N ILE A 178 12.94 -9.88 -4.41
CA ILE A 178 13.71 -9.87 -3.17
C ILE A 178 14.36 -11.24 -3.00
N GLY A 179 15.65 -11.22 -2.62
CA GLY A 179 16.43 -12.42 -2.33
C GLY A 179 17.93 -12.14 -2.45
N GLY A 180 18.76 -13.00 -1.85
CA GLY A 180 20.22 -12.88 -1.92
C GLY A 180 20.83 -11.70 -1.15
N HIS A 181 20.05 -11.01 -0.33
CA HIS A 181 20.53 -9.95 0.56
C HIS A 181 21.07 -10.51 1.87
N ALA A 182 21.79 -9.67 2.63
CA ALA A 182 22.22 -10.04 3.98
C ALA A 182 21.01 -10.49 4.82
N PRO A 183 21.17 -11.51 5.67
CA PRO A 183 20.05 -12.04 6.46
C PRO A 183 19.54 -10.96 7.43
N PHE A 184 18.25 -11.07 7.75
CA PHE A 184 17.61 -10.29 8.79
C PHE A 184 18.09 -10.72 10.19
N LYS A 185 17.49 -10.11 11.22
CA LYS A 185 17.62 -10.55 12.61
C LYS A 185 17.48 -12.08 12.72
N ASN A 186 18.27 -12.70 13.60
CA ASN A 186 18.32 -14.16 13.81
C ASN A 186 18.76 -14.98 12.57
N ASN A 187 19.54 -14.39 11.67
CA ASN A 187 19.97 -15.03 10.40
C ASN A 187 18.82 -15.53 9.52
N THR A 188 17.64 -14.93 9.64
CA THR A 188 16.51 -15.25 8.77
C THR A 188 16.82 -14.80 7.35
N GLU A 189 16.77 -15.72 6.40
CA GLU A 189 16.99 -15.43 4.99
C GLU A 189 15.86 -14.57 4.41
N VAL A 190 16.24 -13.60 3.59
CA VAL A 190 15.31 -12.83 2.77
C VAL A 190 15.05 -13.60 1.49
N ILE A 191 13.89 -14.22 1.40
CA ILE A 191 13.51 -15.05 0.25
C ILE A 191 12.39 -14.41 -0.56
N ARG A 192 12.33 -14.76 -1.85
CA ARG A 192 11.27 -14.34 -2.76
C ARG A 192 9.90 -14.63 -2.16
N ARG A 193 8.97 -13.67 -2.24
CA ARG A 193 7.58 -13.80 -1.76
C ARG A 193 7.47 -14.03 -0.24
N SER A 194 8.44 -13.54 0.52
CA SER A 194 8.39 -13.58 1.98
C SER A 194 7.58 -12.43 2.59
N ALA A 195 7.19 -11.44 1.79
CA ALA A 195 6.42 -10.30 2.27
C ALA A 195 5.61 -9.64 1.14
N VAL A 196 4.74 -8.71 1.51
CA VAL A 196 4.02 -7.82 0.59
C VAL A 196 4.22 -6.37 0.99
N ALA A 197 4.49 -5.49 0.03
CA ALA A 197 4.38 -4.04 0.19
C ALA A 197 3.00 -3.59 -0.29
N LEU A 198 2.38 -2.72 0.50
CA LEU A 198 1.02 -2.20 0.32
C LEU A 198 1.09 -0.68 0.51
N GLU A 199 1.06 0.07 -0.60
CA GLU A 199 1.51 1.43 -0.66
C GLU A 199 0.41 2.37 -1.19
N PRO A 200 -0.41 2.99 -0.32
CA PRO A 200 -1.34 4.03 -0.74
C PRO A 200 -0.60 5.20 -1.41
N GLN A 201 -0.98 5.56 -2.63
CA GLN A 201 -0.27 6.56 -3.44
C GLN A 201 -1.17 7.17 -4.52
N TYR A 202 -0.66 8.15 -5.24
CA TYR A 202 -1.18 8.57 -6.54
C TYR A 202 -0.75 7.60 -7.65
N GLU A 203 -1.39 7.68 -8.82
CA GLU A 203 -0.98 6.88 -9.98
C GLU A 203 0.49 7.14 -10.31
N PRO A 204 1.27 6.07 -10.55
CA PRO A 204 2.64 6.22 -11.03
C PRO A 204 2.68 7.03 -12.34
N ASN A 205 3.66 7.93 -12.47
CA ASN A 205 3.88 8.78 -13.64
C ASN A 205 2.82 9.89 -13.87
N ALA A 206 1.80 10.04 -13.04
CA ALA A 206 0.73 11.02 -13.22
C ALA A 206 1.23 12.48 -13.26
N CYS A 207 2.37 12.79 -12.64
CA CYS A 207 2.98 14.12 -12.71
C CYS A 207 3.41 14.51 -14.13
N ASN A 208 3.80 13.56 -14.97
CA ASN A 208 4.11 13.83 -16.39
C ASN A 208 2.86 14.09 -17.23
N GLU A 209 1.68 13.81 -16.70
CA GLU A 209 0.37 14.17 -17.27
C GLU A 209 -0.17 15.48 -16.67
N GLY A 210 0.63 16.18 -15.86
CA GLY A 210 0.23 17.40 -15.16
C GLY A 210 -0.73 17.17 -13.99
N LYS A 211 -0.84 15.93 -13.50
CA LYS A 211 -1.69 15.59 -12.35
C LYS A 211 -0.88 15.60 -11.05
N TYR A 212 -1.55 15.92 -9.94
CA TYR A 212 -0.98 15.87 -8.58
C TYR A 212 0.32 16.67 -8.42
N ILE A 213 0.40 17.81 -9.08
CA ILE A 213 1.46 18.79 -8.86
C ILE A 213 1.11 19.59 -7.61
N LEU A 214 2.06 19.73 -6.70
CA LEU A 214 1.96 20.65 -5.57
C LEU A 214 2.36 22.04 -6.04
N HIS A 215 1.43 22.98 -6.09
CA HIS A 215 1.69 24.35 -6.47
C HIS A 215 2.19 25.20 -5.30
N VAL A 216 2.94 26.25 -5.58
CA VAL A 216 3.41 27.20 -4.58
C VAL A 216 2.24 27.77 -3.78
N GLY A 217 2.33 27.68 -2.45
CA GLY A 217 1.28 28.13 -1.53
C GLY A 217 0.21 27.08 -1.21
N GLU A 218 0.26 25.92 -1.85
CA GLU A 218 -0.56 24.77 -1.49
C GLU A 218 0.13 23.90 -0.45
N LYS A 219 -0.66 23.14 0.29
CA LYS A 219 -0.19 22.13 1.22
C LYS A 219 -0.54 20.73 0.73
N TYR A 220 0.48 19.89 0.58
CA TYR A 220 0.28 18.46 0.43
C TYR A 220 -0.04 17.87 1.80
N GLU A 221 -1.15 17.16 1.92
CA GLU A 221 -1.55 16.48 3.15
C GLU A 221 -2.32 15.20 2.86
N HIS A 222 -1.83 14.07 3.39
CA HIS A 222 -2.47 12.78 3.27
C HIS A 222 -2.35 11.96 4.53
N VAL A 223 -3.30 11.02 4.71
CA VAL A 223 -3.35 10.11 5.85
C VAL A 223 -3.51 8.68 5.37
N SER A 224 -2.74 7.78 5.95
CA SER A 224 -2.92 6.33 5.81
C SER A 224 -3.01 5.69 7.18
N LEU A 225 -4.01 4.83 7.38
CA LEU A 225 -4.20 4.05 8.59
C LEU A 225 -3.92 2.58 8.33
N TYR A 226 -3.18 1.97 9.22
CA TYR A 226 -2.85 0.55 9.22
C TYR A 226 -3.46 -0.08 10.48
N ARG A 227 -4.59 -0.79 10.33
CA ARG A 227 -5.31 -1.43 11.45
C ARG A 227 -4.95 -2.89 11.52
N PHE A 228 -4.34 -3.29 12.65
CA PHE A 228 -3.92 -4.67 12.93
C PHE A 228 -4.92 -5.36 13.85
N GLU A 229 -5.36 -6.55 13.48
CA GLU A 229 -6.32 -7.34 14.26
C GLU A 229 -5.86 -8.80 14.42
N LYS A 230 -6.25 -9.40 15.55
CA LYS A 230 -6.11 -10.84 15.76
C LYS A 230 -7.37 -11.53 15.25
N ASN A 231 -7.21 -12.52 14.37
CA ASN A 231 -8.31 -13.35 13.92
C ASN A 231 -8.61 -14.38 15.03
N ASN A 232 -9.69 -14.19 15.78
CA ASN A 232 -10.15 -15.17 16.77
C ASN A 232 -10.77 -16.36 16.03
N LEU A 233 -10.12 -17.51 16.06
CA LEU A 233 -10.63 -18.78 15.52
C LEU A 233 -12.02 -19.14 16.09
N LEU A 234 -12.36 -18.66 17.29
CA LEU A 234 -13.67 -18.86 17.90
C LEU A 234 -14.82 -18.25 17.11
N ASN A 235 -14.63 -17.12 16.42
CA ASN A 235 -15.70 -16.50 15.62
C ASN A 235 -16.05 -17.31 14.35
N LYS A 236 -15.12 -18.10 13.80
CA LYS A 236 -15.42 -19.02 12.69
C LYS A 236 -16.39 -20.15 13.07
N TYR A 237 -16.33 -20.63 14.31
CA TYR A 237 -17.22 -21.71 14.77
C TYR A 237 -18.63 -21.24 15.09
N TYR A 238 -18.83 -19.99 15.54
CA TYR A 238 -20.16 -19.44 15.81
C TYR A 238 -20.98 -19.18 14.53
N HIS A 239 -20.35 -18.83 13.40
CA HIS A 239 -21.07 -18.68 12.13
C HIS A 239 -21.44 -20.00 11.46
N ILE A 240 -20.73 -21.10 11.75
CA ILE A 240 -21.06 -22.43 11.23
C ILE A 240 -22.19 -23.10 12.06
N LEU A 241 -22.36 -22.71 13.32
CA LEU A 241 -23.42 -23.26 14.19
C LEU A 241 -24.71 -22.44 14.15
N ALA A 242 -24.71 -21.28 13.48
CA ALA A 242 -25.87 -20.38 13.34
C ALA A 242 -26.47 -20.37 11.91
N SER A 243 -25.94 -21.18 10.99
CA SER A 243 -26.46 -21.48 9.66
C SER A 243 -26.98 -22.92 9.58
#